data_a20addf5b7db2565743d274222b1d016
#
_entry.id   a20addf5b7db2565743d274222b1d016
#
_cell.length_a   1.000
_cell.length_b   1.000
_cell.length_c   1.000
_cell.angle_alpha   90.00
_cell.angle_beta   90.00
_cell.angle_gamma   90.00
#
_symmetry.space_group_name_H-M   'P 1'
#
loop_
_entity.id
_entity.type
_entity.pdbx_description
1 polymer ?
#
loop_
_entity_poly.entity_id
_entity_poly.type
_entity_poly.pdbx_seq_one_letter_code
_entity_poly.pdbx_strand_id
1 'polypeptide(L)'
;MSKMYKIGEKLLTLSDISKILSEGIKIELSSKSEKKVKECRKYLDEKIKNSQDPIYGVNTGFGSLCNHKISDEDLEQLQRNLVVSHACGTGDEVPQDIVKIMLLLKIQSLSYGHSAVQLQTINRLIDMFNNNILPVVFQLGSLGASGDLAPLAHMSLVLLGLGEAYIPNKDGDFVKKDTSEVMKLMNWNPIDLKSKEGLALLNGTQFMGAYGVWSLLKSQKLSYLSDLIGTISLEAFDGRNECFDELIHLVRPHKGQLLTAENIRELLEGSEIQKQEKEHVQDPYSFRCMPQVHGATKDVIIHVKSIFTTEINSVTDNPTFFPKEDKVISGGNFHGQPLAMSMDYLALSVSELGSISERRIYQLISGQRGLPEFLVAEPGLNSGMMIPQYTAASIVSQNKQFCTPASSDSIV
;
A
#
# COMPACT_ATOMS: atom_id res chain seq x y z
N MET A 1 10.06 -21.36 19.25
CA MET A 1 8.96 -21.43 18.28
C MET A 1 8.88 -20.08 17.58
N SER A 2 9.05 -20.04 16.28
CA SER A 2 8.89 -18.79 15.52
C SER A 2 7.46 -18.27 15.71
N LYS A 3 7.31 -16.99 16.04
CA LYS A 3 6.00 -16.35 16.25
C LYS A 3 5.27 -16.32 14.92
N MET A 4 4.13 -17.04 14.81
CA MET A 4 3.27 -17.00 13.62
C MET A 4 2.14 -15.98 13.81
N TYR A 5 1.83 -15.22 12.76
CA TYR A 5 0.69 -14.30 12.78
C TYR A 5 -0.56 -15.02 12.28
N LYS A 6 -1.64 -14.97 13.07
CA LYS A 6 -2.92 -15.63 12.74
C LYS A 6 -3.84 -14.71 11.96
N ILE A 7 -3.98 -14.98 10.66
CA ILE A 7 -4.85 -14.23 9.75
C ILE A 7 -6.33 -14.44 10.13
N GLY A 8 -7.08 -13.35 10.17
CA GLY A 8 -8.52 -13.35 10.48
C GLY A 8 -8.88 -13.57 11.95
N GLU A 9 -7.91 -13.60 12.86
CA GLU A 9 -8.18 -13.63 14.30
C GLU A 9 -8.59 -12.25 14.83
N LYS A 10 -7.90 -11.22 14.38
CA LYS A 10 -8.16 -9.80 14.67
C LYS A 10 -8.08 -8.95 13.40
N LEU A 11 -8.48 -7.69 13.49
CA LEU A 11 -8.28 -6.73 12.40
C LEU A 11 -6.78 -6.55 12.14
N LEU A 12 -6.40 -6.57 10.88
CA LEU A 12 -5.04 -6.31 10.43
C LEU A 12 -4.77 -4.81 10.48
N THR A 13 -3.64 -4.40 11.08
CA THR A 13 -3.23 -3.00 11.12
C THR A 13 -2.00 -2.76 10.26
N LEU A 14 -1.73 -1.49 9.88
CA LEU A 14 -0.49 -1.13 9.19
C LEU A 14 0.76 -1.50 10.02
N SER A 15 0.68 -1.39 11.35
CA SER A 15 1.75 -1.81 12.25
C SER A 15 1.97 -3.33 12.22
N ASP A 16 0.89 -4.12 12.17
CA ASP A 16 1.01 -5.58 12.00
C ASP A 16 1.70 -5.91 10.67
N ILE A 17 1.29 -5.27 9.56
CA ILE A 17 1.91 -5.48 8.23
C ILE A 17 3.40 -5.11 8.28
N SER A 18 3.73 -3.94 8.79
CA SER A 18 5.13 -3.50 8.93
C SER A 18 5.96 -4.53 9.67
N LYS A 19 5.44 -5.06 10.78
CA LYS A 19 6.10 -6.04 11.62
C LYS A 19 6.26 -7.41 10.93
N ILE A 20 5.20 -7.88 10.26
CA ILE A 20 5.22 -9.13 9.49
C ILE A 20 6.31 -9.07 8.42
N LEU A 21 6.41 -7.95 7.70
CA LEU A 21 7.38 -7.79 6.62
C LEU A 21 8.82 -7.61 7.13
N SER A 22 9.03 -6.72 8.12
CA SER A 22 10.38 -6.40 8.60
C SER A 22 11.02 -7.51 9.42
N GLU A 23 10.23 -8.27 10.18
CA GLU A 23 10.71 -9.38 11.01
C GLU A 23 10.61 -10.75 10.30
N GLY A 24 10.10 -10.80 9.06
CA GLY A 24 9.90 -12.05 8.32
C GLY A 24 8.94 -13.03 9.01
N ILE A 25 7.92 -12.51 9.71
CA ILE A 25 6.98 -13.34 10.45
C ILE A 25 6.13 -14.17 9.49
N LYS A 26 6.11 -15.47 9.69
CA LYS A 26 5.23 -16.38 8.95
C LYS A 26 3.78 -16.20 9.37
N ILE A 27 2.87 -16.46 8.44
CA ILE A 27 1.43 -16.34 8.64
C ILE A 27 0.73 -17.70 8.57
N GLU A 28 -0.36 -17.84 9.28
CA GLU A 28 -1.26 -19.00 9.20
C GLU A 28 -2.71 -18.55 9.25
N LEU A 29 -3.63 -19.36 8.73
CA LEU A 29 -5.06 -19.09 8.84
C LEU A 29 -5.54 -19.42 10.26
N SER A 30 -6.30 -18.53 10.91
CA SER A 30 -6.91 -18.84 12.20
C SER A 30 -7.98 -19.93 12.05
N SER A 31 -8.16 -20.78 13.07
CA SER A 31 -9.20 -21.83 13.06
C SER A 31 -10.61 -21.27 12.82
N LYS A 32 -10.85 -20.03 13.27
CA LYS A 32 -12.11 -19.31 13.03
C LYS A 32 -12.31 -18.99 11.55
N SER A 33 -11.26 -18.52 10.88
CA SER A 33 -11.31 -18.21 9.45
C SER A 33 -11.37 -19.48 8.61
N GLU A 34 -10.62 -20.52 8.98
CA GLU A 34 -10.68 -21.82 8.30
C GLU A 34 -12.11 -22.37 8.29
N LYS A 35 -12.80 -22.32 9.44
CA LYS A 35 -14.19 -22.73 9.55
C LYS A 35 -15.10 -21.93 8.63
N LYS A 36 -15.00 -20.61 8.62
CA LYS A 36 -15.81 -19.73 7.76
C LYS A 36 -15.59 -20.00 6.26
N VAL A 37 -14.34 -20.19 5.85
CA VAL A 37 -14.00 -20.50 4.47
C VAL A 37 -14.64 -21.83 4.04
N LYS A 38 -14.50 -22.89 4.86
CA LYS A 38 -15.13 -24.19 4.59
C LYS A 38 -16.66 -24.09 4.52
N GLU A 39 -17.27 -23.38 5.45
CA GLU A 39 -18.74 -23.18 5.47
C GLU A 39 -19.23 -22.43 4.22
N CYS A 40 -18.50 -21.39 3.80
CA CYS A 40 -18.86 -20.63 2.60
C CYS A 40 -18.71 -21.47 1.31
N ARG A 41 -17.62 -22.23 1.18
CA ARG A 41 -17.43 -23.12 0.04
C ARG A 41 -18.53 -24.18 -0.03
N LYS A 42 -18.81 -24.85 1.09
CA LYS A 42 -19.87 -25.84 1.20
C LYS A 42 -21.25 -25.28 0.80
N TYR A 43 -21.56 -24.08 1.28
CA TYR A 43 -22.81 -23.39 0.93
C TYR A 43 -22.93 -23.18 -0.60
N LEU A 44 -21.87 -22.73 -1.26
CA LEU A 44 -21.91 -22.56 -2.72
C LEU A 44 -22.06 -23.91 -3.44
N ASP A 45 -21.33 -24.94 -3.03
CA ASP A 45 -21.42 -26.29 -3.65
C ASP A 45 -22.81 -26.86 -3.53
N GLU A 46 -23.49 -26.72 -2.39
CA GLU A 46 -24.86 -27.13 -2.17
C GLU A 46 -25.85 -26.31 -3.00
N LYS A 47 -25.62 -24.98 -3.10
CA LYS A 47 -26.50 -24.09 -3.87
C LYS A 47 -26.46 -24.40 -5.38
N ILE A 48 -25.29 -24.67 -5.93
CA ILE A 48 -25.15 -25.11 -7.35
C ILE A 48 -25.86 -26.41 -7.62
N LYS A 49 -25.78 -27.39 -6.71
CA LYS A 49 -26.43 -28.69 -6.88
C LYS A 49 -27.96 -28.60 -6.81
N ASN A 50 -28.49 -27.69 -6.02
CA ASN A 50 -29.91 -27.60 -5.71
C ASN A 50 -30.69 -26.60 -6.57
N SER A 51 -30.02 -25.70 -7.29
CA SER A 51 -30.64 -24.73 -8.18
C SER A 51 -29.92 -24.64 -9.50
N GLN A 52 -30.70 -24.51 -10.56
CA GLN A 52 -30.21 -24.27 -11.93
C GLN A 52 -30.19 -22.77 -12.27
N ASP A 53 -30.49 -21.91 -11.32
CA ASP A 53 -30.52 -20.45 -11.54
C ASP A 53 -29.15 -19.92 -11.89
N PRO A 54 -29.05 -18.95 -12.80
CA PRO A 54 -27.79 -18.31 -13.11
C PRO A 54 -27.31 -17.49 -11.93
N ILE A 55 -26.08 -17.75 -11.46
CA ILE A 55 -25.39 -16.98 -10.43
C ILE A 55 -24.18 -16.35 -11.10
N TYR A 56 -24.12 -15.02 -11.13
CA TYR A 56 -23.03 -14.28 -11.74
C TYR A 56 -21.65 -14.74 -11.23
N GLY A 57 -20.74 -14.99 -12.17
CA GLY A 57 -19.37 -15.38 -11.84
C GLY A 57 -19.21 -16.79 -11.23
N VAL A 58 -20.29 -17.56 -11.16
CA VAL A 58 -20.31 -18.96 -10.66
C VAL A 58 -20.58 -19.92 -11.80
N ASN A 59 -21.75 -19.79 -12.44
CA ASN A 59 -22.20 -20.59 -13.56
C ASN A 59 -22.66 -19.75 -14.77
N THR A 60 -22.16 -18.53 -14.86
CA THR A 60 -22.35 -17.63 -16.01
C THR A 60 -21.01 -17.12 -16.52
N GLY A 61 -21.00 -16.55 -17.72
CA GLY A 61 -19.90 -15.70 -18.20
C GLY A 61 -19.71 -14.45 -17.33
N PHE A 62 -18.73 -13.64 -17.67
CA PHE A 62 -18.30 -12.47 -16.89
C PHE A 62 -18.55 -11.16 -17.65
N GLY A 63 -18.69 -10.04 -16.92
CA GLY A 63 -18.92 -8.73 -17.49
C GLY A 63 -20.14 -8.72 -18.41
N SER A 64 -19.97 -8.29 -19.66
CA SER A 64 -21.02 -8.26 -20.68
C SER A 64 -21.56 -9.66 -21.06
N LEU A 65 -20.83 -10.73 -20.73
CA LEU A 65 -21.23 -12.12 -20.99
C LEU A 65 -22.03 -12.74 -19.84
N CYS A 66 -22.47 -11.97 -18.86
CA CYS A 66 -23.15 -12.45 -17.65
C CYS A 66 -24.45 -13.22 -17.90
N ASN A 67 -25.06 -13.06 -19.07
CA ASN A 67 -26.30 -13.78 -19.47
C ASN A 67 -26.04 -15.15 -20.12
N HIS A 68 -24.77 -15.52 -20.38
CA HIS A 68 -24.41 -16.80 -20.93
C HIS A 68 -24.25 -17.84 -19.82
N LYS A 69 -25.16 -18.78 -19.71
CA LYS A 69 -25.05 -19.91 -18.77
C LYS A 69 -24.00 -20.91 -19.24
N ILE A 70 -23.17 -21.37 -18.33
CA ILE A 70 -22.11 -22.34 -18.56
C ILE A 70 -22.53 -23.68 -17.97
N SER A 71 -22.21 -24.79 -18.66
CA SER A 71 -22.46 -26.13 -18.18
C SER A 71 -21.63 -26.46 -16.95
N ASP A 72 -22.15 -27.35 -16.09
CA ASP A 72 -21.43 -27.76 -14.88
C ASP A 72 -20.06 -28.41 -15.18
N GLU A 73 -19.97 -29.09 -16.33
CA GLU A 73 -18.74 -29.74 -16.81
C GLU A 73 -17.65 -28.76 -17.20
N ASP A 74 -18.04 -27.55 -17.63
CA ASP A 74 -17.13 -26.50 -18.09
C ASP A 74 -16.73 -25.46 -17.01
N LEU A 75 -17.31 -25.57 -15.79
CA LEU A 75 -17.09 -24.56 -14.75
C LEU A 75 -15.62 -24.41 -14.33
N GLU A 76 -14.87 -25.50 -14.23
CA GLU A 76 -13.45 -25.48 -13.87
C GLU A 76 -12.62 -24.84 -15.01
N GLN A 77 -12.92 -25.23 -16.25
CA GLN A 77 -12.27 -24.63 -17.43
C GLN A 77 -12.58 -23.15 -17.56
N LEU A 78 -13.80 -22.70 -17.25
CA LEU A 78 -14.20 -21.31 -17.21
C LEU A 78 -13.32 -20.51 -16.23
N GLN A 79 -13.11 -21.01 -14.99
CA GLN A 79 -12.30 -20.31 -13.98
C GLN A 79 -10.84 -20.21 -14.42
N ARG A 80 -10.27 -21.27 -14.98
CA ARG A 80 -8.93 -21.27 -15.56
C ARG A 80 -8.80 -20.26 -16.70
N ASN A 81 -9.71 -20.29 -17.65
CA ASN A 81 -9.73 -19.38 -18.81
C ASN A 81 -9.83 -17.93 -18.37
N LEU A 82 -10.61 -17.64 -17.33
CA LEU A 82 -10.72 -16.32 -16.76
C LEU A 82 -9.37 -15.80 -16.28
N VAL A 83 -8.65 -16.58 -15.46
CA VAL A 83 -7.33 -16.18 -14.96
C VAL A 83 -6.35 -15.95 -16.11
N VAL A 84 -6.28 -16.88 -17.05
CA VAL A 84 -5.32 -16.82 -18.16
C VAL A 84 -5.60 -15.63 -19.09
N SER A 85 -6.87 -15.38 -19.42
CA SER A 85 -7.24 -14.29 -20.34
C SER A 85 -7.06 -12.89 -19.73
N HIS A 86 -7.09 -12.77 -18.40
CA HIS A 86 -6.92 -11.50 -17.68
C HIS A 86 -5.48 -11.22 -17.30
N ALA A 87 -4.56 -12.17 -17.41
CA ALA A 87 -3.14 -11.98 -17.17
C ALA A 87 -2.46 -11.31 -18.40
N CYS A 88 -2.91 -10.10 -18.73
CA CYS A 88 -2.47 -9.33 -19.89
C CYS A 88 -1.79 -8.01 -19.53
N GLY A 89 -1.35 -7.85 -18.28
CA GLY A 89 -0.60 -6.69 -17.82
C GLY A 89 0.74 -6.53 -18.54
N THR A 90 1.25 -5.31 -18.63
CA THR A 90 2.48 -4.96 -19.34
C THR A 90 3.24 -3.84 -18.62
N GLY A 91 4.35 -3.36 -19.21
CA GLY A 91 5.22 -2.36 -18.61
C GLY A 91 6.25 -2.98 -17.65
N ASP A 92 6.73 -2.16 -16.71
CA ASP A 92 7.71 -2.63 -15.73
C ASP A 92 7.10 -3.61 -14.74
N GLU A 93 7.94 -4.47 -14.19
CA GLU A 93 7.51 -5.39 -13.13
C GLU A 93 7.23 -4.64 -11.83
N VAL A 94 6.22 -5.10 -11.10
CA VAL A 94 5.85 -4.56 -9.79
C VAL A 94 6.94 -4.96 -8.78
N PRO A 95 7.43 -4.03 -7.95
CA PRO A 95 8.42 -4.35 -6.92
C PRO A 95 7.96 -5.49 -6.01
N GLN A 96 8.88 -6.38 -5.67
CA GLN A 96 8.59 -7.60 -4.90
C GLN A 96 7.96 -7.33 -3.53
N ASP A 97 8.36 -6.23 -2.87
CA ASP A 97 7.74 -5.79 -1.60
C ASP A 97 6.25 -5.52 -1.76
N ILE A 98 5.86 -4.91 -2.88
CA ILE A 98 4.45 -4.64 -3.21
C ILE A 98 3.71 -5.94 -3.47
N VAL A 99 4.28 -6.85 -4.26
CA VAL A 99 3.68 -8.17 -4.54
C VAL A 99 3.49 -8.97 -3.24
N LYS A 100 4.43 -8.89 -2.32
CA LYS A 100 4.33 -9.56 -1.02
C LYS A 100 3.18 -8.99 -0.17
N ILE A 101 3.01 -7.67 -0.16
CA ILE A 101 1.85 -7.03 0.50
C ILE A 101 0.55 -7.46 -0.20
N MET A 102 0.52 -7.46 -1.53
CA MET A 102 -0.63 -7.85 -2.34
C MET A 102 -1.11 -9.29 -2.00
N LEU A 103 -0.17 -10.26 -1.87
CA LEU A 103 -0.46 -11.61 -1.40
C LEU A 103 -1.10 -11.60 0.00
N LEU A 104 -0.49 -10.87 0.94
CA LEU A 104 -1.01 -10.76 2.32
C LEU A 104 -2.44 -10.21 2.36
N LEU A 105 -2.71 -9.16 1.60
CA LEU A 105 -4.03 -8.52 1.54
C LEU A 105 -5.07 -9.44 0.88
N LYS A 106 -4.70 -10.20 -0.17
CA LYS A 106 -5.59 -11.18 -0.77
C LYS A 106 -5.92 -12.30 0.21
N ILE A 107 -4.95 -12.85 0.93
CA ILE A 107 -5.16 -13.87 1.96
C ILE A 107 -6.09 -13.33 3.05
N GLN A 108 -5.87 -12.09 3.52
CA GLN A 108 -6.71 -11.44 4.53
C GLN A 108 -8.17 -11.33 4.05
N SER A 109 -8.40 -10.82 2.83
CA SER A 109 -9.75 -10.68 2.27
C SER A 109 -10.48 -12.03 2.14
N LEU A 110 -9.81 -13.05 1.61
CA LEU A 110 -10.37 -14.39 1.46
C LEU A 110 -10.65 -15.08 2.81
N SER A 111 -9.89 -14.74 3.86
CA SER A 111 -10.02 -15.32 5.20
C SER A 111 -11.36 -15.03 5.88
N TYR A 112 -12.08 -14.01 5.42
CA TYR A 112 -13.40 -13.66 5.98
C TYR A 112 -14.50 -14.65 5.65
N GLY A 113 -14.28 -15.52 4.63
CA GLY A 113 -15.22 -16.58 4.27
C GLY A 113 -16.47 -16.09 3.55
N HIS A 114 -16.33 -15.10 2.67
CA HIS A 114 -17.41 -14.57 1.82
C HIS A 114 -17.16 -14.74 0.33
N SER A 115 -16.03 -15.35 -0.07
CA SER A 115 -15.59 -15.47 -1.46
C SER A 115 -15.76 -16.87 -2.04
N ALA A 116 -16.20 -17.85 -1.24
CA ALA A 116 -16.46 -19.24 -1.59
C ALA A 116 -15.26 -19.97 -2.25
N VAL A 117 -14.04 -19.64 -1.85
CA VAL A 117 -12.82 -20.34 -2.31
C VAL A 117 -12.59 -21.64 -1.54
N GLN A 118 -11.85 -22.56 -2.15
CA GLN A 118 -11.36 -23.76 -1.48
C GLN A 118 -10.31 -23.40 -0.42
N LEU A 119 -10.25 -24.18 0.67
CA LEU A 119 -9.18 -24.01 1.67
C LEU A 119 -7.78 -24.23 1.07
N GLN A 120 -7.66 -25.15 0.10
CA GLN A 120 -6.43 -25.42 -0.61
C GLN A 120 -5.87 -24.17 -1.30
N THR A 121 -6.73 -23.35 -1.91
CA THR A 121 -6.36 -22.12 -2.60
C THR A 121 -5.76 -21.11 -1.63
N ILE A 122 -6.40 -20.88 -0.48
CA ILE A 122 -5.86 -19.96 0.54
C ILE A 122 -4.55 -20.50 1.12
N ASN A 123 -4.47 -21.78 1.44
CA ASN A 123 -3.25 -22.37 1.98
C ASN A 123 -2.08 -22.26 0.99
N ARG A 124 -2.31 -22.42 -0.32
CA ARG A 124 -1.26 -22.21 -1.33
C ARG A 124 -0.78 -20.76 -1.36
N LEU A 125 -1.69 -19.76 -1.24
CA LEU A 125 -1.28 -18.35 -1.13
C LEU A 125 -0.46 -18.10 0.14
N ILE A 126 -0.83 -18.72 1.27
CA ILE A 126 -0.07 -18.67 2.53
C ILE A 126 1.31 -19.31 2.36
N ASP A 127 1.41 -20.46 1.69
CA ASP A 127 2.68 -21.12 1.40
C ASP A 127 3.57 -20.26 0.51
N MET A 128 3.00 -19.62 -0.52
CA MET A 128 3.71 -18.65 -1.36
C MET A 128 4.27 -17.50 -0.52
N PHE A 129 3.45 -16.88 0.32
CA PHE A 129 3.86 -15.80 1.20
C PHE A 129 4.99 -16.23 2.16
N ASN A 130 4.82 -17.37 2.84
CA ASN A 130 5.75 -17.87 3.85
C ASN A 130 7.10 -18.33 3.28
N ASN A 131 7.14 -18.72 2.02
CA ASN A 131 8.36 -19.15 1.33
C ASN A 131 8.91 -18.07 0.38
N ASN A 132 8.38 -16.84 0.44
CA ASN A 132 8.76 -15.73 -0.43
C ASN A 132 8.71 -16.10 -1.93
N ILE A 133 7.69 -16.84 -2.33
CA ILE A 133 7.40 -17.12 -3.74
C ILE A 133 6.53 -16.00 -4.24
N LEU A 134 7.13 -15.04 -4.94
CA LEU A 134 6.52 -13.78 -5.33
C LEU A 134 6.24 -13.78 -6.84
N PRO A 135 4.97 -13.89 -7.25
CA PRO A 135 4.61 -13.87 -8.67
C PRO A 135 5.12 -12.64 -9.41
N VAL A 136 5.49 -12.81 -10.67
CA VAL A 136 5.76 -11.67 -11.55
C VAL A 136 4.44 -11.01 -11.91
N VAL A 137 4.32 -9.73 -11.57
CA VAL A 137 3.15 -8.87 -11.83
C VAL A 137 3.64 -7.63 -12.55
N PHE A 138 2.84 -7.07 -13.46
CA PHE A 138 3.19 -5.87 -14.23
C PHE A 138 2.41 -4.65 -13.76
N GLN A 139 3.02 -3.46 -13.95
CA GLN A 139 2.48 -2.20 -13.44
C GLN A 139 1.26 -1.69 -14.21
N LEU A 140 1.16 -1.98 -15.52
CA LEU A 140 0.08 -1.54 -16.36
C LEU A 140 -0.93 -2.67 -16.60
N GLY A 141 -2.22 -2.39 -16.40
CA GLY A 141 -3.29 -3.36 -16.63
C GLY A 141 -4.47 -3.25 -15.65
N SER A 142 -4.32 -2.52 -14.53
CA SER A 142 -5.46 -2.21 -13.67
C SER A 142 -6.12 -0.91 -14.09
N LEU A 143 -7.45 -0.89 -14.18
CA LEU A 143 -8.25 0.32 -14.38
C LEU A 143 -8.85 0.84 -13.06
N GLY A 144 -9.00 -0.03 -12.08
CA GLY A 144 -9.53 0.29 -10.74
C GLY A 144 -11.06 0.29 -10.63
N ALA A 145 -11.80 0.59 -11.69
CA ALA A 145 -13.27 0.57 -11.69
C ALA A 145 -13.85 -0.84 -11.55
N SER A 146 -13.19 -1.85 -12.13
CA SER A 146 -13.56 -3.27 -12.01
C SER A 146 -12.72 -4.02 -10.95
N GLY A 147 -11.95 -3.30 -10.17
CA GLY A 147 -10.87 -3.83 -9.34
C GLY A 147 -9.60 -4.08 -10.15
N ASP A 148 -8.63 -4.69 -9.51
CA ASP A 148 -7.26 -4.88 -10.01
C ASP A 148 -7.11 -6.16 -10.84
N LEU A 149 -7.96 -6.35 -11.87
CA LEU A 149 -8.13 -7.63 -12.57
C LEU A 149 -6.81 -8.20 -13.12
N ALA A 150 -6.11 -7.46 -13.98
CA ALA A 150 -4.90 -7.97 -14.61
C ALA A 150 -3.74 -8.23 -13.62
N PRO A 151 -3.40 -7.33 -12.68
CA PRO A 151 -2.38 -7.59 -11.66
C PRO A 151 -2.71 -8.82 -10.79
N LEU A 152 -3.96 -8.97 -10.37
CA LEU A 152 -4.40 -10.11 -9.57
C LEU A 152 -4.44 -11.40 -10.40
N ALA A 153 -4.70 -11.33 -11.70
CA ALA A 153 -4.58 -12.46 -12.61
C ALA A 153 -3.14 -12.95 -12.70
N HIS A 154 -2.18 -12.05 -12.93
CA HIS A 154 -0.76 -12.40 -12.91
C HIS A 154 -0.33 -13.05 -11.60
N MET A 155 -0.74 -12.49 -10.46
CA MET A 155 -0.49 -13.11 -9.15
C MET A 155 -1.03 -14.55 -9.07
N SER A 156 -2.17 -14.81 -9.70
CA SER A 156 -2.90 -16.08 -9.60
C SER A 156 -2.39 -17.14 -10.58
N LEU A 157 -1.63 -16.79 -11.63
CA LEU A 157 -1.05 -17.73 -12.58
C LEU A 157 -0.22 -18.82 -11.90
N VAL A 158 0.50 -18.48 -10.84
CA VAL A 158 1.35 -19.40 -10.08
C VAL A 158 0.52 -20.55 -9.47
N LEU A 159 -0.73 -20.30 -9.09
CA LEU A 159 -1.62 -21.35 -8.58
C LEU A 159 -1.92 -22.41 -9.65
N LEU A 160 -1.93 -22.01 -10.92
CA LEU A 160 -2.21 -22.84 -12.09
C LEU A 160 -0.95 -23.50 -12.70
N GLY A 161 0.22 -23.27 -12.12
CA GLY A 161 1.50 -23.72 -12.68
C GLY A 161 1.95 -22.92 -13.90
N LEU A 162 1.46 -21.67 -14.06
CA LEU A 162 1.75 -20.78 -15.20
C LEU A 162 2.47 -19.51 -14.74
N GLY A 163 3.06 -18.80 -15.71
CA GLY A 163 3.78 -17.56 -15.47
C GLY A 163 5.13 -17.77 -14.77
N GLU A 164 5.63 -16.72 -14.17
CA GLU A 164 6.93 -16.69 -13.50
C GLU A 164 6.80 -16.20 -12.06
N ALA A 165 7.76 -16.56 -11.21
CA ALA A 165 7.86 -16.05 -9.84
C ALA A 165 9.31 -15.82 -9.43
N TYR A 166 9.52 -14.85 -8.58
CA TYR A 166 10.76 -14.69 -7.84
C TYR A 166 10.78 -15.61 -6.62
N ILE A 167 11.89 -16.30 -6.43
CA ILE A 167 12.11 -17.17 -5.26
C ILE A 167 13.51 -16.86 -4.68
N PRO A 168 13.71 -16.98 -3.35
CA PRO A 168 15.03 -16.82 -2.76
C PRO A 168 15.95 -17.96 -3.19
N ASN A 169 17.19 -17.64 -3.57
CA ASN A 169 18.27 -18.61 -3.77
C ASN A 169 18.92 -18.96 -2.41
N LYS A 170 19.98 -19.77 -2.45
CA LYS A 170 20.72 -20.19 -1.23
C LYS A 170 21.45 -19.03 -0.54
N ASP A 171 21.76 -17.98 -1.25
CA ASP A 171 22.46 -16.78 -0.77
C ASP A 171 21.48 -15.72 -0.24
N GLY A 172 20.18 -15.94 -0.42
CA GLY A 172 19.12 -15.04 -0.01
C GLY A 172 18.67 -14.05 -1.09
N ASP A 173 19.32 -14.05 -2.26
CA ASP A 173 18.94 -13.22 -3.40
C ASP A 173 17.72 -13.78 -4.10
N PHE A 174 16.90 -12.91 -4.66
CA PHE A 174 15.74 -13.32 -5.45
C PHE A 174 16.13 -13.62 -6.89
N VAL A 175 15.76 -14.81 -7.36
CA VAL A 175 15.92 -15.24 -8.74
C VAL A 175 14.57 -15.51 -9.38
N LYS A 176 14.39 -15.05 -10.61
CA LYS A 176 13.17 -15.29 -11.39
C LYS A 176 13.20 -16.67 -12.00
N LYS A 177 12.11 -17.43 -11.86
CA LYS A 177 11.95 -18.78 -12.39
C LYS A 177 10.58 -18.97 -13.01
N ASP A 178 10.52 -19.83 -14.02
CA ASP A 178 9.25 -20.34 -14.53
C ASP A 178 8.49 -21.09 -13.41
N THR A 179 7.18 -20.89 -13.34
CA THR A 179 6.35 -21.51 -12.29
C THR A 179 6.39 -23.03 -12.33
N SER A 180 6.59 -23.66 -13.50
CA SER A 180 6.76 -25.11 -13.60
C SER A 180 8.00 -25.64 -12.85
N GLU A 181 9.08 -24.86 -12.79
CA GLU A 181 10.23 -25.16 -11.97
C GLU A 181 9.93 -24.97 -10.48
N VAL A 182 9.24 -23.86 -10.13
CA VAL A 182 8.83 -23.60 -8.75
C VAL A 182 7.93 -24.72 -8.22
N MET A 183 6.98 -25.20 -9.02
CA MET A 183 6.11 -26.34 -8.67
C MET A 183 6.93 -27.58 -8.33
N LYS A 184 7.95 -27.91 -9.15
CA LYS A 184 8.83 -29.05 -8.90
C LYS A 184 9.63 -28.88 -7.61
N LEU A 185 10.21 -27.68 -7.38
CA LEU A 185 10.99 -27.39 -6.18
C LEU A 185 10.18 -27.50 -4.90
N MET A 186 8.92 -27.08 -4.95
CA MET A 186 8.01 -27.06 -3.80
C MET A 186 7.20 -28.36 -3.66
N ASN A 187 7.37 -29.30 -4.59
CA ASN A 187 6.52 -30.49 -4.70
C ASN A 187 5.02 -30.15 -4.73
N TRP A 188 4.65 -29.15 -5.54
CA TRP A 188 3.29 -28.69 -5.72
C TRP A 188 2.70 -29.22 -7.03
N ASN A 189 1.40 -29.48 -7.01
CA ASN A 189 0.59 -29.64 -8.22
C ASN A 189 -0.20 -28.35 -8.49
N PRO A 190 -0.51 -28.02 -9.74
CA PRO A 190 -1.46 -26.97 -10.06
C PRO A 190 -2.79 -27.17 -9.32
N ILE A 191 -3.47 -26.08 -8.99
CA ILE A 191 -4.77 -26.12 -8.35
C ILE A 191 -5.86 -26.11 -9.43
N ASP A 192 -6.77 -27.07 -9.36
CA ASP A 192 -7.99 -27.04 -10.14
C ASP A 192 -8.99 -26.10 -9.47
N LEU A 193 -9.16 -24.91 -10.08
CA LEU A 193 -10.06 -23.89 -9.56
C LEU A 193 -11.52 -24.33 -9.72
N LYS A 194 -12.25 -24.33 -8.63
CA LYS A 194 -13.69 -24.60 -8.64
C LYS A 194 -14.49 -23.34 -9.00
N SER A 195 -15.77 -23.50 -9.25
CA SER A 195 -16.69 -22.39 -9.54
C SER A 195 -16.51 -21.21 -8.61
N LYS A 196 -16.52 -19.98 -9.14
CA LYS A 196 -16.23 -18.71 -8.43
C LYS A 196 -14.76 -18.42 -8.14
N GLU A 197 -13.86 -19.39 -8.03
CA GLU A 197 -12.51 -19.15 -7.53
C GLU A 197 -11.66 -18.25 -8.44
N GLY A 198 -11.80 -18.41 -9.76
CA GLY A 198 -11.14 -17.50 -10.70
C GLY A 198 -11.49 -16.05 -10.39
N LEU A 199 -12.78 -15.73 -10.30
CA LEU A 199 -13.24 -14.38 -10.01
C LEU A 199 -12.88 -13.92 -8.59
N ALA A 200 -12.91 -14.80 -7.59
CA ALA A 200 -12.47 -14.47 -6.22
C ALA A 200 -10.99 -14.07 -6.14
N LEU A 201 -10.17 -14.68 -6.97
CA LEU A 201 -8.74 -14.37 -7.06
C LEU A 201 -8.46 -13.07 -7.80
N LEU A 202 -9.15 -12.80 -8.92
CA LEU A 202 -8.89 -11.64 -9.77
C LEU A 202 -9.57 -10.36 -9.31
N ASN A 203 -10.76 -10.47 -8.74
CA ASN A 203 -11.58 -9.33 -8.39
C ASN A 203 -11.19 -8.81 -7.00
N GLY A 204 -11.07 -7.50 -6.87
CA GLY A 204 -10.70 -6.84 -5.61
C GLY A 204 -9.69 -5.71 -5.80
N THR A 205 -9.27 -5.11 -4.70
CA THR A 205 -8.46 -3.89 -4.62
C THR A 205 -7.07 -4.13 -4.02
N GLN A 206 -6.57 -5.37 -4.05
CA GLN A 206 -5.35 -5.72 -3.33
C GLN A 206 -4.08 -5.17 -3.96
N PHE A 207 -4.07 -4.89 -5.25
CA PHE A 207 -2.95 -4.23 -5.93
C PHE A 207 -2.86 -2.75 -5.52
N MET A 208 -3.94 -1.99 -5.68
CA MET A 208 -4.01 -0.60 -5.18
C MET A 208 -3.79 -0.56 -3.67
N GLY A 209 -4.38 -1.50 -2.93
CA GLY A 209 -4.20 -1.65 -1.48
C GLY A 209 -2.75 -1.83 -1.08
N ALA A 210 -1.99 -2.64 -1.83
CA ALA A 210 -0.57 -2.89 -1.57
C ALA A 210 0.28 -1.64 -1.76
N TYR A 211 0.08 -0.91 -2.86
CA TYR A 211 0.75 0.38 -3.08
C TYR A 211 0.41 1.40 -2.01
N GLY A 212 -0.88 1.50 -1.63
CA GLY A 212 -1.30 2.45 -0.59
C GLY A 212 -0.74 2.11 0.79
N VAL A 213 -0.72 0.85 1.18
CA VAL A 213 -0.08 0.40 2.43
C VAL A 213 1.41 0.73 2.44
N TRP A 214 2.12 0.39 1.37
CA TRP A 214 3.55 0.70 1.24
C TRP A 214 3.81 2.20 1.30
N SER A 215 3.04 2.99 0.54
CA SER A 215 3.15 4.46 0.51
C SER A 215 2.86 5.08 1.88
N LEU A 216 1.84 4.60 2.60
CA LEU A 216 1.53 5.07 3.96
C LEU A 216 2.65 4.78 4.95
N LEU A 217 3.23 3.58 4.93
CA LEU A 217 4.36 3.24 5.81
C LEU A 217 5.58 4.13 5.53
N LYS A 218 5.86 4.41 4.26
CA LYS A 218 6.94 5.34 3.87
C LYS A 218 6.62 6.79 4.25
N SER A 219 5.38 7.24 4.02
CA SER A 219 4.95 8.60 4.35
C SER A 219 5.01 8.88 5.85
N GLN A 220 4.64 7.93 6.70
CA GLN A 220 4.78 8.05 8.16
C GLN A 220 6.24 8.25 8.56
N LYS A 221 7.15 7.47 7.97
CA LYS A 221 8.60 7.61 8.22
C LYS A 221 9.13 8.96 7.73
N LEU A 222 8.74 9.38 6.52
CA LEU A 222 9.16 10.67 5.96
C LEU A 222 8.64 11.85 6.78
N SER A 223 7.41 11.78 7.27
CA SER A 223 6.82 12.80 8.14
C SER A 223 7.61 12.98 9.46
N TYR A 224 8.02 11.88 10.08
CA TYR A 224 8.88 11.93 11.27
C TYR A 224 10.27 12.49 10.93
N LEU A 225 10.90 12.02 9.87
CA LEU A 225 12.20 12.52 9.41
C LEU A 225 12.16 14.01 9.05
N SER A 226 11.04 14.50 8.53
CA SER A 226 10.87 15.93 8.22
C SER A 226 10.93 16.81 9.47
N ASP A 227 10.31 16.38 10.58
CA ASP A 227 10.39 17.07 11.86
C ASP A 227 11.82 17.06 12.40
N LEU A 228 12.46 15.89 12.41
CA LEU A 228 13.83 15.72 12.90
C LEU A 228 14.84 16.58 12.12
N ILE A 229 14.84 16.45 10.79
CA ILE A 229 15.75 17.18 9.90
C ILE A 229 15.43 18.68 9.94
N GLY A 230 14.13 19.04 10.02
CA GLY A 230 13.69 20.43 10.17
C GLY A 230 14.22 21.06 11.45
N THR A 231 14.20 20.32 12.56
CA THR A 231 14.73 20.78 13.87
C THR A 231 16.25 20.95 13.83
N ILE A 232 16.99 19.99 13.26
CA ILE A 232 18.45 20.12 13.08
C ILE A 232 18.77 21.35 12.22
N SER A 233 18.00 21.56 11.15
CA SER A 233 18.18 22.72 10.26
C SER A 233 17.86 24.05 10.97
N LEU A 234 16.86 24.07 11.85
CA LEU A 234 16.49 25.22 12.67
C LEU A 234 17.65 25.63 13.58
N GLU A 235 18.27 24.67 14.27
CA GLU A 235 19.43 24.96 15.15
C GLU A 235 20.64 25.44 14.34
N ALA A 236 20.93 24.78 13.21
CA ALA A 236 22.02 25.18 12.32
C ALA A 236 21.84 26.61 11.75
N PHE A 237 20.59 27.06 11.58
CA PHE A 237 20.24 28.39 11.10
C PHE A 237 20.14 29.43 12.21
N ASP A 238 20.46 29.10 13.45
CA ASP A 238 20.23 29.94 14.64
C ASP A 238 18.77 30.40 14.77
N GLY A 239 17.83 29.49 14.46
CA GLY A 239 16.40 29.76 14.48
C GLY A 239 15.83 29.83 15.91
N ARG A 240 14.64 30.41 16.01
CA ARG A 240 13.92 30.66 17.27
C ARG A 240 12.92 29.54 17.55
N ASN A 241 12.75 29.19 18.83
CA ASN A 241 11.82 28.13 19.24
C ASN A 241 10.41 28.63 19.61
N GLU A 242 10.19 29.93 19.77
CA GLU A 242 8.90 30.50 20.19
C GLU A 242 7.75 30.18 19.22
N CYS A 243 8.04 29.95 17.94
CA CYS A 243 7.04 29.59 16.97
C CYS A 243 6.48 28.14 17.17
N PHE A 244 7.07 27.37 18.09
CA PHE A 244 6.61 26.03 18.47
C PHE A 244 5.95 26.03 19.85
N ASP A 245 5.78 27.17 20.51
CA ASP A 245 5.09 27.28 21.79
C ASP A 245 3.65 26.74 21.67
N GLU A 246 3.23 25.97 22.66
CA GLU A 246 1.93 25.32 22.66
C GLU A 246 0.76 26.31 22.53
N LEU A 247 0.88 27.49 23.15
CA LEU A 247 -0.18 28.49 23.18
C LEU A 247 -0.60 28.96 21.77
N ILE A 248 0.37 29.15 20.86
CA ILE A 248 0.05 29.58 19.50
C ILE A 248 -0.67 28.50 18.70
N HIS A 249 -0.46 27.23 19.04
CA HIS A 249 -1.10 26.11 18.36
C HIS A 249 -2.45 25.76 18.96
N LEU A 250 -2.67 26.00 20.25
CA LEU A 250 -3.97 25.81 20.90
C LEU A 250 -5.07 26.75 20.37
N VAL A 251 -4.72 27.95 19.89
CA VAL A 251 -5.68 28.87 19.27
C VAL A 251 -6.02 28.52 17.82
N ARG A 252 -5.30 27.53 17.22
CA ARG A 252 -5.57 26.96 15.90
C ARG A 252 -5.32 25.45 15.92
N PRO A 253 -6.20 24.65 16.57
CA PRO A 253 -5.88 23.30 17.05
C PRO A 253 -6.05 22.21 15.99
N HIS A 254 -5.40 22.31 14.84
CA HIS A 254 -5.23 21.18 13.92
C HIS A 254 -4.35 20.12 14.55
N LYS A 255 -4.79 18.86 14.54
CA LYS A 255 -4.09 17.76 15.22
C LYS A 255 -2.63 17.60 14.77
N GLY A 256 -2.42 17.59 13.46
CA GLY A 256 -1.07 17.47 12.90
C GLY A 256 -0.17 18.65 13.25
N GLN A 257 -0.73 19.88 13.31
CA GLN A 257 0.00 21.07 13.71
C GLN A 257 0.45 20.99 15.19
N LEU A 258 -0.45 20.60 16.09
CA LEU A 258 -0.13 20.36 17.50
C LEU A 258 0.97 19.31 17.66
N LEU A 259 0.80 18.16 17.00
CA LEU A 259 1.77 17.06 17.05
C LEU A 259 3.16 17.46 16.51
N THR A 260 3.21 18.23 15.43
CA THR A 260 4.49 18.70 14.88
C THR A 260 5.19 19.66 15.83
N ALA A 261 4.45 20.60 16.44
CA ALA A 261 5.01 21.52 17.40
C ALA A 261 5.51 20.81 18.67
N GLU A 262 4.77 19.81 19.16
CA GLU A 262 5.16 18.95 20.27
C GLU A 262 6.45 18.19 19.96
N ASN A 263 6.53 17.48 18.82
CA ASN A 263 7.73 16.74 18.39
C ASN A 263 8.97 17.67 18.34
N ILE A 264 8.81 18.89 17.80
CA ILE A 264 9.93 19.82 17.69
C ILE A 264 10.36 20.32 19.07
N ARG A 265 9.43 20.63 19.98
CA ARG A 265 9.76 21.00 21.37
C ARG A 265 10.52 19.89 22.09
N GLU A 266 10.07 18.63 21.95
CA GLU A 266 10.76 17.48 22.53
C GLU A 266 12.18 17.31 21.96
N LEU A 267 12.35 17.47 20.64
CA LEU A 267 13.65 17.39 19.98
C LEU A 267 14.61 18.52 20.39
N LEU A 268 14.09 19.69 20.80
CA LEU A 268 14.86 20.84 21.24
C LEU A 268 15.13 20.82 22.76
N GLU A 269 14.57 19.86 23.50
CA GLU A 269 14.75 19.80 24.95
C GLU A 269 16.24 19.70 25.31
N GLY A 270 16.68 20.59 26.20
CA GLY A 270 18.06 20.65 26.64
C GLY A 270 19.03 21.33 25.69
N SER A 271 18.59 21.85 24.53
CA SER A 271 19.46 22.50 23.55
C SER A 271 20.19 23.74 24.13
N GLU A 272 21.49 23.73 24.05
CA GLU A 272 22.34 24.91 24.44
C GLU A 272 22.24 26.02 23.37
N ILE A 273 21.99 25.68 22.11
CA ILE A 273 21.83 26.68 21.02
C ILE A 273 20.56 27.49 21.24
N GLN A 274 19.46 26.84 21.71
CA GLN A 274 18.21 27.54 21.97
C GLN A 274 18.27 28.48 23.21
N LYS A 275 19.22 28.28 24.11
CA LYS A 275 19.46 29.17 25.27
C LYS A 275 20.22 30.43 24.92
N GLN A 276 20.86 30.47 23.75
CA GLN A 276 21.61 31.63 23.30
C GLN A 276 20.70 32.81 22.94
N GLU A 277 21.16 34.03 23.14
CA GLU A 277 20.44 35.22 22.69
C GLU A 277 20.32 35.23 21.17
N LYS A 278 19.14 35.54 20.67
CA LYS A 278 18.83 35.53 19.23
C LYS A 278 18.79 36.98 18.71
N GLU A 279 19.62 37.30 17.75
CA GLU A 279 19.68 38.65 17.15
C GLU A 279 18.46 38.98 16.28
N HIS A 280 17.81 37.97 15.69
CA HIS A 280 16.73 38.16 14.72
C HIS A 280 15.35 38.07 15.37
N VAL A 281 14.42 38.92 14.95
CA VAL A 281 13.05 38.98 15.51
C VAL A 281 12.22 37.78 15.15
N GLN A 282 12.37 37.25 13.93
CA GLN A 282 11.65 36.05 13.47
C GLN A 282 12.40 35.33 12.36
N ASP A 283 12.04 34.08 12.14
CA ASP A 283 12.59 33.19 11.13
C ASP A 283 11.84 33.24 9.79
N PRO A 284 12.48 32.82 8.69
CA PRO A 284 11.80 32.55 7.43
C PRO A 284 10.70 31.50 7.57
N TYR A 285 9.70 31.52 6.68
CA TYR A 285 8.54 30.60 6.73
C TYR A 285 8.93 29.13 6.71
N SER A 286 9.99 28.76 5.98
CA SER A 286 10.46 27.38 5.90
C SER A 286 10.95 26.80 7.24
N PHE A 287 11.19 27.63 8.24
CA PHE A 287 11.48 27.25 9.63
C PHE A 287 10.26 27.43 10.53
N ARG A 288 9.73 28.67 10.67
CA ARG A 288 8.68 28.95 11.63
C ARG A 288 7.30 28.38 11.28
N CYS A 289 7.05 28.01 10.01
CA CYS A 289 5.79 27.41 9.57
C CYS A 289 5.86 25.88 9.44
N MET A 290 6.90 25.23 9.97
CA MET A 290 6.95 23.76 10.00
C MET A 290 5.70 23.14 10.64
N PRO A 291 5.16 23.60 11.78
CA PRO A 291 3.95 23.04 12.36
C PRO A 291 2.74 23.08 11.42
N GLN A 292 2.58 24.16 10.65
CA GLN A 292 1.46 24.32 9.73
C GLN A 292 1.60 23.42 8.50
N VAL A 293 2.79 23.30 7.93
CA VAL A 293 3.02 22.53 6.69
C VAL A 293 3.19 21.03 6.98
N HIS A 294 4.09 20.65 7.89
CA HIS A 294 4.26 19.26 8.28
C HIS A 294 2.99 18.70 8.94
N GLY A 295 2.30 19.56 9.73
CA GLY A 295 1.06 19.19 10.39
C GLY A 295 -0.07 18.88 9.41
N ALA A 296 -0.24 19.68 8.36
CA ALA A 296 -1.22 19.40 7.32
C ALA A 296 -0.98 18.02 6.67
N THR A 297 0.28 17.68 6.38
CA THR A 297 0.63 16.34 5.87
C THR A 297 0.31 15.24 6.88
N LYS A 298 0.54 15.45 8.19
CA LYS A 298 0.18 14.48 9.23
C LYS A 298 -1.32 14.23 9.29
N ASP A 299 -2.14 15.28 9.20
CA ASP A 299 -3.61 15.18 9.18
C ASP A 299 -4.08 14.35 7.97
N VAL A 300 -3.47 14.56 6.79
CA VAL A 300 -3.76 13.75 5.60
C VAL A 300 -3.34 12.29 5.78
N ILE A 301 -2.15 12.04 6.30
CA ILE A 301 -1.67 10.67 6.58
C ILE A 301 -2.64 9.95 7.54
N ILE A 302 -3.13 10.62 8.58
CA ILE A 302 -4.11 10.06 9.53
C ILE A 302 -5.41 9.71 8.82
N HIS A 303 -5.93 10.61 7.97
CA HIS A 303 -7.15 10.40 7.19
C HIS A 303 -7.00 9.21 6.23
N VAL A 304 -5.97 9.21 5.40
CA VAL A 304 -5.71 8.14 4.43
C VAL A 304 -5.49 6.81 5.13
N LYS A 305 -4.78 6.80 6.26
CA LYS A 305 -4.60 5.60 7.10
C LYS A 305 -5.93 5.01 7.54
N SER A 306 -6.93 5.82 7.89
CA SER A 306 -8.24 5.31 8.30
C SER A 306 -8.96 4.59 7.18
N ILE A 307 -8.90 5.13 5.95
CA ILE A 307 -9.50 4.51 4.76
C ILE A 307 -8.81 3.17 4.44
N PHE A 308 -7.49 3.15 4.39
CA PHE A 308 -6.74 1.92 4.11
C PHE A 308 -6.89 0.87 5.21
N THR A 309 -7.03 1.28 6.49
CA THR A 309 -7.31 0.34 7.58
C THR A 309 -8.65 -0.36 7.40
N THR A 310 -9.66 0.34 6.89
CA THR A 310 -10.94 -0.25 6.52
C THR A 310 -10.77 -1.20 5.35
N GLU A 311 -10.13 -0.75 4.27
CA GLU A 311 -10.00 -1.52 3.03
C GLU A 311 -9.24 -2.83 3.20
N ILE A 312 -8.10 -2.83 3.88
CA ILE A 312 -7.30 -4.05 4.11
C ILE A 312 -8.00 -5.10 4.96
N ASN A 313 -9.12 -4.73 5.59
CA ASN A 313 -9.99 -5.62 6.37
C ASN A 313 -11.35 -5.86 5.71
N SER A 314 -11.47 -5.58 4.42
CA SER A 314 -12.71 -5.70 3.67
C SER A 314 -12.73 -6.89 2.72
N VAL A 315 -13.93 -7.31 2.34
CA VAL A 315 -14.17 -8.26 1.26
C VAL A 315 -14.49 -7.44 0.01
N THR A 316 -13.61 -7.50 -0.97
CA THR A 316 -13.62 -6.61 -2.13
C THR A 316 -13.79 -7.34 -3.46
N ASP A 317 -14.18 -8.61 -3.43
CA ASP A 317 -14.57 -9.38 -4.62
C ASP A 317 -16.10 -9.38 -4.84
N ASN A 318 -16.54 -9.96 -5.94
CA ASN A 318 -17.93 -10.06 -6.36
C ASN A 318 -18.18 -11.38 -7.11
N PRO A 319 -19.35 -12.03 -6.93
CA PRO A 319 -20.36 -11.80 -5.90
C PRO A 319 -19.90 -12.24 -4.51
N THR A 320 -20.60 -11.74 -3.49
CA THR A 320 -20.31 -12.03 -2.08
C THR A 320 -21.35 -13.01 -1.51
N PHE A 321 -20.90 -13.94 -0.69
CA PHE A 321 -21.73 -15.04 -0.15
C PHE A 321 -22.02 -14.84 1.34
N PHE A 322 -23.27 -15.04 1.72
CA PHE A 322 -23.76 -14.91 3.10
C PHE A 322 -24.51 -16.21 3.48
N PRO A 323 -23.77 -17.27 3.88
CA PRO A 323 -24.37 -18.58 4.14
C PRO A 323 -25.47 -18.58 5.20
N LYS A 324 -25.33 -17.74 6.25
CA LYS A 324 -26.30 -17.66 7.36
C LYS A 324 -27.62 -17.04 6.94
N GLU A 325 -27.56 -16.09 6.02
CA GLU A 325 -28.70 -15.35 5.48
C GLU A 325 -29.27 -16.00 4.22
N ASP A 326 -28.66 -17.11 3.76
CA ASP A 326 -28.93 -17.76 2.47
C ASP A 326 -28.96 -16.77 1.29
N LYS A 327 -27.95 -15.89 1.21
CA LYS A 327 -27.87 -14.85 0.17
C LYS A 327 -26.58 -14.94 -0.62
N VAL A 328 -26.71 -14.68 -1.93
CA VAL A 328 -25.61 -14.38 -2.84
C VAL A 328 -25.90 -13.00 -3.44
N ILE A 329 -25.00 -12.06 -3.23
CA ILE A 329 -25.24 -10.66 -3.60
C ILE A 329 -24.14 -10.19 -4.55
N SER A 330 -24.56 -9.71 -5.73
CA SER A 330 -23.68 -9.00 -6.65
C SER A 330 -23.68 -7.51 -6.33
N GLY A 331 -22.49 -6.93 -6.20
CA GLY A 331 -22.28 -5.53 -5.82
C GLY A 331 -20.98 -4.98 -6.38
N GLY A 332 -20.59 -3.78 -5.95
CA GLY A 332 -19.45 -3.02 -6.47
C GLY A 332 -18.28 -2.87 -5.50
N ASN A 333 -18.10 -3.73 -4.51
CA ASN A 333 -17.05 -3.62 -3.51
C ASN A 333 -15.62 -3.68 -4.09
N PHE A 334 -15.48 -4.10 -5.33
CA PHE A 334 -14.23 -4.10 -6.07
C PHE A 334 -13.81 -2.72 -6.59
N HIS A 335 -14.70 -1.73 -6.54
CA HIS A 335 -14.42 -0.41 -7.12
C HIS A 335 -13.41 0.36 -6.26
N GLY A 336 -12.26 0.70 -6.84
CA GLY A 336 -11.13 1.29 -6.13
C GLY A 336 -11.23 2.80 -5.86
N GLN A 337 -12.33 3.47 -6.17
CA GLN A 337 -12.46 4.92 -6.03
C GLN A 337 -12.08 5.48 -4.65
N PRO A 338 -12.44 4.86 -3.51
CA PRO A 338 -12.01 5.35 -2.20
C PRO A 338 -10.50 5.39 -2.03
N LEU A 339 -9.80 4.39 -2.60
CA LEU A 339 -8.34 4.31 -2.57
C LEU A 339 -7.69 5.31 -3.51
N ALA A 340 -8.22 5.45 -4.73
CA ALA A 340 -7.70 6.37 -5.74
C ALA A 340 -7.70 7.82 -5.24
N MET A 341 -8.83 8.31 -4.71
CA MET A 341 -8.92 9.65 -4.13
C MET A 341 -7.98 9.83 -2.93
N SER A 342 -7.84 8.81 -2.10
CA SER A 342 -6.95 8.86 -0.94
C SER A 342 -5.48 8.90 -1.35
N MET A 343 -5.09 8.20 -2.41
CA MET A 343 -3.73 8.20 -2.95
C MET A 343 -3.36 9.55 -3.56
N ASP A 344 -4.25 10.18 -4.32
CA ASP A 344 -4.04 11.54 -4.84
C ASP A 344 -3.84 12.53 -3.69
N TYR A 345 -4.69 12.45 -2.66
CA TYR A 345 -4.57 13.34 -1.50
C TYR A 345 -3.26 13.12 -0.73
N LEU A 346 -2.82 11.86 -0.59
CA LEU A 346 -1.53 11.53 0.02
C LEU A 346 -0.37 12.10 -0.81
N ALA A 347 -0.38 11.95 -2.13
CA ALA A 347 0.66 12.45 -3.02
C ALA A 347 0.81 13.97 -2.91
N LEU A 348 -0.31 14.72 -2.96
CA LEU A 348 -0.34 16.17 -2.76
C LEU A 348 0.30 16.57 -1.43
N SER A 349 -0.06 15.89 -0.35
CA SER A 349 0.40 16.25 0.99
C SER A 349 1.89 15.95 1.21
N VAL A 350 2.38 14.81 0.73
CA VAL A 350 3.79 14.41 0.91
C VAL A 350 4.73 15.27 0.08
N SER A 351 4.29 15.76 -1.08
CA SER A 351 5.11 16.65 -1.91
C SER A 351 5.48 17.96 -1.20
N GLU A 352 4.62 18.44 -0.28
CA GLU A 352 4.88 19.68 0.48
C GLU A 352 5.98 19.50 1.54
N LEU A 353 6.23 18.30 2.04
CA LEU A 353 7.40 18.03 2.89
C LEU A 353 8.70 18.25 2.12
N GLY A 354 8.74 17.84 0.87
CA GLY A 354 9.86 18.11 -0.04
C GLY A 354 9.99 19.60 -0.34
N SER A 355 8.87 20.26 -0.65
CA SER A 355 8.83 21.69 -0.99
C SER A 355 9.39 22.56 0.12
N ILE A 356 8.90 22.42 1.36
CA ILE A 356 9.39 23.20 2.50
C ILE A 356 10.85 22.86 2.85
N SER A 357 11.26 21.59 2.66
CA SER A 357 12.65 21.17 2.92
C SER A 357 13.62 21.81 1.94
N GLU A 358 13.27 21.88 0.66
CA GLU A 358 14.07 22.58 -0.36
C GLU A 358 14.21 24.08 -0.02
N ARG A 359 13.14 24.72 0.43
CA ARG A 359 13.22 26.12 0.88
C ARG A 359 14.15 26.32 2.09
N ARG A 360 14.24 25.36 3.00
CA ARG A 360 15.22 25.38 4.10
C ARG A 360 16.65 25.24 3.59
N ILE A 361 16.89 24.34 2.63
CA ILE A 361 18.20 24.20 1.98
C ILE A 361 18.64 25.55 1.38
N TYR A 362 17.74 26.22 0.64
CA TYR A 362 18.02 27.54 0.08
C TYR A 362 18.43 28.56 1.15
N GLN A 363 17.73 28.62 2.27
CA GLN A 363 18.06 29.53 3.37
C GLN A 363 19.45 29.22 3.97
N LEU A 364 19.76 27.95 4.19
CA LEU A 364 21.02 27.52 4.79
C LEU A 364 22.24 27.89 3.95
N ILE A 365 22.10 27.90 2.61
CA ILE A 365 23.22 28.19 1.70
C ILE A 365 23.33 29.67 1.27
N SER A 366 22.43 30.53 1.74
CA SER A 366 22.27 31.90 1.25
C SER A 366 23.21 32.92 1.93
N GLY A 367 24.15 32.48 2.74
CA GLY A 367 25.07 33.39 3.46
C GLY A 367 24.43 34.21 4.59
N GLN A 368 23.25 33.77 5.10
CA GLN A 368 22.53 34.39 6.18
C GLN A 368 22.89 33.79 7.55
N ARG A 369 22.61 34.51 8.63
CA ARG A 369 22.77 34.04 10.01
C ARG A 369 24.20 33.61 10.36
N GLY A 370 25.20 34.27 9.81
CA GLY A 370 26.61 33.94 10.03
C GLY A 370 27.11 32.69 9.31
N LEU A 371 26.26 32.03 8.54
CA LEU A 371 26.65 30.92 7.70
C LEU A 371 27.40 31.42 6.46
N PRO A 372 28.48 30.75 6.01
CA PRO A 372 29.17 31.14 4.78
C PRO A 372 28.26 30.85 3.57
N GLU A 373 28.36 31.65 2.50
CA GLU A 373 27.68 31.43 1.24
C GLU A 373 27.97 30.02 0.73
N PHE A 374 26.91 29.31 0.30
CA PHE A 374 26.98 27.92 -0.16
C PHE A 374 27.63 26.93 0.83
N LEU A 375 27.74 27.31 2.12
CA LEU A 375 28.35 26.52 3.20
C LEU A 375 29.77 26.04 2.86
N VAL A 376 30.59 26.95 2.28
CA VAL A 376 31.95 26.62 1.84
C VAL A 376 32.94 27.70 2.22
N ALA A 377 34.18 27.29 2.46
CA ALA A 377 35.29 28.21 2.59
C ALA A 377 35.65 28.78 1.21
N GLU A 378 36.02 30.10 1.19
CA GLU A 378 36.41 30.81 -0.03
C GLU A 378 35.33 30.72 -1.13
N PRO A 379 34.09 31.25 -0.88
CA PRO A 379 33.05 31.28 -1.90
C PRO A 379 33.53 32.04 -3.14
N GLY A 380 33.22 31.53 -4.30
CA GLY A 380 33.73 32.03 -5.57
C GLY A 380 34.90 31.21 -6.11
N LEU A 381 35.90 30.90 -5.29
CA LEU A 381 36.87 29.86 -5.63
C LEU A 381 36.23 28.44 -5.57
N ASN A 382 35.38 28.24 -4.57
CA ASN A 382 34.62 27.01 -4.36
C ASN A 382 33.10 27.28 -4.49
N SER A 383 32.38 26.35 -5.08
CA SER A 383 30.92 26.44 -5.29
C SER A 383 30.08 25.77 -4.17
N GLY A 384 30.73 25.01 -3.28
CA GLY A 384 30.08 24.34 -2.13
C GLY A 384 28.79 23.61 -2.46
N MET A 385 27.73 23.91 -1.72
CA MET A 385 26.40 23.25 -1.83
C MET A 385 25.48 23.93 -2.86
N MET A 386 26.00 24.67 -3.84
CA MET A 386 25.17 25.29 -4.89
C MET A 386 24.39 24.26 -5.70
N ILE A 387 25.04 23.24 -6.25
CA ILE A 387 24.41 22.24 -7.09
C ILE A 387 23.50 21.25 -6.33
N PRO A 388 23.81 20.80 -5.11
CA PRO A 388 22.84 20.08 -4.27
C PRO A 388 21.49 20.78 -4.12
N GLN A 389 21.46 22.12 -4.02
CA GLN A 389 20.21 22.87 -3.98
C GLN A 389 19.46 22.79 -5.34
N TYR A 390 20.15 22.89 -6.48
CA TYR A 390 19.54 22.74 -7.79
C TYR A 390 18.94 21.33 -7.98
N THR A 391 19.62 20.32 -7.49
CA THR A 391 19.11 18.94 -7.47
C THR A 391 17.83 18.84 -6.64
N ALA A 392 17.81 19.43 -5.45
CA ALA A 392 16.63 19.45 -4.59
C ALA A 392 15.45 20.18 -5.27
N ALA A 393 15.70 21.32 -5.91
CA ALA A 393 14.71 22.10 -6.64
C ALA A 393 14.13 21.30 -7.84
N SER A 394 14.99 20.57 -8.58
CA SER A 394 14.58 19.70 -9.68
C SER A 394 13.66 18.57 -9.19
N ILE A 395 14.02 17.89 -8.09
CA ILE A 395 13.20 16.83 -7.47
C ILE A 395 11.84 17.38 -7.05
N VAL A 396 11.80 18.54 -6.40
CA VAL A 396 10.53 19.17 -5.97
C VAL A 396 9.67 19.54 -7.18
N SER A 397 10.26 20.04 -8.26
CA SER A 397 9.55 20.32 -9.50
C SER A 397 8.93 19.05 -10.09
N GLN A 398 9.65 17.93 -10.11
CA GLN A 398 9.15 16.64 -10.58
C GLN A 398 8.03 16.10 -9.66
N ASN A 399 8.17 16.21 -8.34
CA ASN A 399 7.14 15.80 -7.38
C ASN A 399 5.81 16.50 -7.65
N LYS A 400 5.83 17.79 -8.01
CA LYS A 400 4.60 18.53 -8.37
C LYS A 400 3.89 17.95 -9.60
N GLN A 401 4.65 17.45 -10.57
CA GLN A 401 4.07 16.77 -11.74
C GLN A 401 3.40 15.45 -11.34
N PHE A 402 4.04 14.68 -10.44
CA PHE A 402 3.48 13.43 -9.93
C PHE A 402 2.23 13.61 -9.04
N CYS A 403 1.94 14.84 -8.60
CA CYS A 403 0.75 15.18 -7.84
C CYS A 403 -0.48 15.48 -8.71
N THR A 404 -0.39 15.34 -10.03
CA THR A 404 -1.57 15.47 -10.91
C THR A 404 -2.56 14.37 -10.55
N PRO A 405 -3.80 14.72 -10.15
CA PRO A 405 -4.78 13.73 -9.73
C PRO A 405 -5.13 12.75 -10.84
N ALA A 406 -5.09 11.46 -10.55
CA ALA A 406 -5.47 10.37 -11.44
C ALA A 406 -6.81 9.72 -11.06
N SER A 407 -7.36 10.02 -9.89
CA SER A 407 -8.59 9.41 -9.38
C SER A 407 -9.85 9.76 -10.19
N SER A 408 -9.80 10.83 -10.99
CA SER A 408 -10.88 11.25 -11.89
C SER A 408 -10.82 10.56 -13.27
N ASP A 409 -9.79 9.77 -13.53
CA ASP A 409 -9.52 9.12 -14.83
C ASP A 409 -10.05 7.67 -14.88
N SER A 410 -11.00 7.35 -14.02
CA SER A 410 -11.64 6.02 -13.98
C SER A 410 -12.72 5.92 -15.05
N ILE A 411 -12.60 4.92 -15.91
CA ILE A 411 -13.56 4.60 -16.97
C ILE A 411 -14.37 3.37 -16.54
N VAL A 412 -15.68 3.47 -16.52
CA VAL A 412 -16.63 2.40 -16.19
C VAL A 412 -17.41 1.91 -17.41
#